data_d3c35bb02b829ab58de0a46db449a974
#
_entry.id   d3c35bb02b829ab58de0a46db449a974
#
_cell.length_a   1.000
_cell.length_b   1.000
_cell.length_c   1.000
_cell.angle_alpha   90.00
_cell.angle_beta   90.00
_cell.angle_gamma   90.00
#
_symmetry.space_group_name_H-M   'P 1'
#
loop_
_entity.id
_entity.type
_entity.pdbx_description
1 polymer ?
#
loop_
_entity_poly.entity_id
_entity_poly.type
_entity_poly.pdbx_seq_one_letter_code
_entity_poly.pdbx_strand_id
1 'polypeptide(L)'
;MQPYCVFCRIIAGQEPANVLYEDDSMIVIQNILRWVPVMLLAMPKEHKAQSEAWADMGHIGKIASEIGKERCPGGFRLTSNFGYDAMQSQEHAHVHILGGTFLGHYVG
;
A
#
# COMPACT_ATOMS: atom_id res chain seq x y z
N MET A 1 10.92 -11.31 -10.62
CA MET A 1 9.97 -10.29 -11.12
C MET A 1 8.87 -10.93 -11.94
N GLN A 2 7.64 -10.46 -11.78
CA GLN A 2 6.49 -10.92 -12.57
C GLN A 2 6.21 -9.85 -13.65
N PRO A 3 6.47 -10.13 -14.92
CA PRO A 3 6.41 -9.09 -15.97
C PRO A 3 5.02 -8.50 -16.22
N TYR A 4 3.95 -9.21 -15.83
CA TYR A 4 2.59 -8.69 -15.96
C TYR A 4 2.10 -7.95 -14.70
N CYS A 5 2.90 -7.90 -13.64
CA CYS A 5 2.57 -7.21 -12.40
C CYS A 5 3.07 -5.78 -12.48
N VAL A 6 2.16 -4.80 -12.43
CA VAL A 6 2.54 -3.39 -12.47
C VAL A 6 3.44 -3.00 -11.29
N PHE A 7 3.19 -3.57 -10.10
CA PHE A 7 4.02 -3.28 -8.93
C PHE A 7 5.44 -3.84 -9.10
N CYS A 8 5.57 -5.05 -9.64
CA CYS A 8 6.89 -5.59 -9.96
C CYS A 8 7.64 -4.71 -10.95
N ARG A 9 6.96 -4.18 -11.97
CA ARG A 9 7.57 -3.28 -12.95
C ARG A 9 8.00 -1.96 -12.31
N ILE A 10 7.19 -1.41 -11.41
CA ILE A 10 7.54 -0.20 -10.65
C ILE A 10 8.79 -0.44 -9.82
N ILE A 11 8.82 -1.55 -9.08
CA ILE A 11 9.94 -1.93 -8.21
C ILE A 11 11.22 -2.11 -9.04
N ALA A 12 11.09 -2.66 -10.25
CA ALA A 12 12.22 -2.86 -11.15
C ALA A 12 12.63 -1.59 -11.92
N GLY A 13 11.92 -0.46 -11.73
CA GLY A 13 12.21 0.78 -12.42
C GLY A 13 11.72 0.82 -13.87
N GLN A 14 10.83 -0.09 -14.28
CA GLN A 14 10.31 -0.19 -15.63
C GLN A 14 9.01 0.60 -15.84
N GLU A 15 8.34 0.98 -14.77
CA GLU A 15 7.15 1.82 -14.78
C GLU A 15 7.38 2.99 -13.82
N PRO A 16 6.98 4.21 -14.18
CA PRO A 16 7.14 5.35 -13.30
C PRO A 16 6.18 5.28 -12.11
N ALA A 17 6.64 5.79 -10.97
CA ALA A 17 5.81 5.98 -9.79
C ALA A 17 6.40 7.08 -8.93
N ASN A 18 5.55 7.72 -8.14
CA ASN A 18 5.99 8.68 -7.13
C ASN A 18 6.29 7.90 -5.85
N VAL A 19 7.57 7.71 -5.56
CA VAL A 19 8.05 6.90 -4.42
C VAL A 19 8.22 7.79 -3.21
N LEU A 20 7.58 7.45 -2.09
CA LEU A 20 7.68 8.18 -0.83
C LEU A 20 8.68 7.56 0.12
N TYR A 21 8.86 6.25 0.04
CA TYR A 21 9.80 5.50 0.89
C TYR A 21 10.23 4.24 0.17
N GLU A 22 11.47 3.85 0.37
CA GLU A 22 11.98 2.60 -0.19
C GLU A 22 13.14 2.09 0.65
N ASP A 23 13.16 0.79 0.92
CA ASP A 23 14.31 0.09 1.48
C ASP A 23 14.52 -1.23 0.74
N ASP A 24 15.37 -2.12 1.27
CA ASP A 24 15.69 -3.37 0.59
C ASP A 24 14.49 -4.32 0.43
N SER A 25 13.50 -4.22 1.32
CA SER A 25 12.40 -5.19 1.38
C SER A 25 11.04 -4.62 1.01
N MET A 26 10.86 -3.30 1.00
CA MET A 26 9.55 -2.69 0.76
C MET A 26 9.65 -1.33 0.08
N ILE A 27 8.52 -0.88 -0.44
CA ILE A 27 8.38 0.42 -1.10
C ILE A 27 7.00 1.00 -0.77
N VAL A 28 6.94 2.33 -0.64
CA VAL A 28 5.67 3.06 -0.51
C VAL A 28 5.57 4.03 -1.67
N ILE A 29 4.47 3.95 -2.41
CA ILE A 29 4.25 4.77 -3.59
C ILE A 29 2.91 5.51 -3.49
N GLN A 30 2.78 6.61 -4.24
CA GLN A 30 1.52 7.31 -4.43
C GLN A 30 0.59 6.46 -5.29
N ASN A 31 -0.67 6.27 -4.85
CA ASN A 31 -1.68 5.62 -5.67
C ASN A 31 -2.06 6.54 -6.84
N ILE A 32 -2.35 5.97 -7.99
CA ILE A 32 -2.88 6.73 -9.13
C ILE A 32 -4.32 7.20 -8.88
N LEU A 33 -5.07 6.48 -8.05
CA LEU A 33 -6.40 6.91 -7.61
C LEU A 33 -6.28 8.00 -6.56
N ARG A 34 -7.25 8.92 -6.54
CA ARG A 34 -7.26 10.08 -5.65
C ARG A 34 -8.63 10.29 -5.04
N TRP A 35 -9.19 9.25 -4.42
CA TRP A 35 -10.50 9.36 -3.75
C TRP A 35 -10.43 10.19 -2.48
N VAL A 36 -9.30 10.19 -1.82
CA VAL A 36 -9.02 11.02 -0.63
C VAL A 36 -7.65 11.69 -0.81
N PRO A 37 -7.36 12.79 -0.09
CA PRO A 37 -6.14 13.56 -0.30
C PRO A 37 -4.84 12.76 -0.11
N VAL A 38 -4.81 11.84 0.83
CA VAL A 38 -3.67 10.93 1.02
C VAL A 38 -4.12 9.52 0.67
N MET A 39 -3.52 8.97 -0.36
CA MET A 39 -3.86 7.65 -0.89
C MET A 39 -2.58 6.98 -1.37
N LEU A 40 -1.98 6.20 -0.48
CA LEU A 40 -0.67 5.59 -0.71
C LEU A 40 -0.78 4.06 -0.70
N LEU A 41 0.22 3.41 -1.28
CA LEU A 41 0.34 1.95 -1.30
C LEU A 41 1.69 1.56 -0.68
N ALA A 42 1.65 0.75 0.37
CA ALA A 42 2.84 0.13 0.95
C ALA A 42 2.87 -1.34 0.56
N MET A 43 4.01 -1.83 0.09
CA MET A 43 4.07 -3.20 -0.43
C MET A 43 5.45 -3.80 -0.25
N PRO A 44 5.54 -5.15 -0.13
CA PRO A 44 6.83 -5.81 -0.20
C PRO A 44 7.38 -5.72 -1.61
N LYS A 45 8.70 -5.68 -1.74
CA LYS A 45 9.35 -5.75 -3.05
C LYS A 45 9.22 -7.14 -3.68
N GLU A 46 9.19 -8.17 -2.84
CA GLU A 46 8.95 -9.53 -3.30
C GLU A 46 7.49 -9.69 -3.74
N HIS A 47 7.28 -10.30 -4.91
CA HIS A 47 5.93 -10.62 -5.38
C HIS A 47 5.36 -11.77 -4.56
N LYS A 48 4.41 -11.47 -3.68
CA LYS A 48 3.76 -12.47 -2.83
C LYS A 48 2.29 -12.12 -2.64
N ALA A 49 1.51 -13.11 -2.23
CA ALA A 49 0.08 -12.96 -1.96
C ALA A 49 -0.15 -12.14 -0.69
N GLN A 50 -1.36 -11.57 -0.55
CA GLN A 50 -1.74 -10.81 0.64
C GLN A 50 -1.55 -11.62 1.93
N SER A 51 -1.97 -12.89 1.93
CA SER A 51 -1.85 -13.75 3.12
C SER A 51 -0.40 -13.98 3.52
N GLU A 52 0.50 -14.13 2.56
CA GLU A 52 1.93 -14.29 2.82
C GLU A 52 2.54 -13.02 3.44
N ALA A 53 2.19 -11.86 2.89
CA ALA A 53 2.67 -10.58 3.40
C ALA A 53 2.15 -10.33 4.81
N TRP A 54 0.88 -10.62 5.07
CA TRP A 54 0.26 -10.40 6.39
C TRP A 54 0.79 -11.37 7.45
N ALA A 55 1.28 -12.55 7.05
CA ALA A 55 1.94 -13.46 7.99
C ALA A 55 3.24 -12.88 8.56
N ASP A 56 3.84 -11.89 7.89
CA ASP A 56 5.08 -11.23 8.30
C ASP A 56 4.97 -9.71 8.05
N MET A 57 3.95 -9.09 8.66
CA MET A 57 3.59 -7.69 8.37
C MET A 57 4.38 -6.67 9.21
N GLY A 58 5.19 -7.11 10.19
CA GLY A 58 5.80 -6.22 11.18
C GLY A 58 6.50 -5.00 10.61
N HIS A 59 7.38 -5.19 9.63
CA HIS A 59 8.13 -4.07 9.04
C HIS A 59 7.24 -3.18 8.17
N ILE A 60 6.43 -3.77 7.32
CA ILE A 60 5.50 -3.01 6.45
C ILE A 60 4.51 -2.22 7.31
N GLY A 61 3.94 -2.84 8.33
CA GLY A 61 3.01 -2.19 9.25
C GLY A 61 3.65 -1.02 9.99
N LYS A 62 4.89 -1.20 10.45
CA LYS A 62 5.64 -0.14 11.11
C LYS A 62 5.81 1.07 10.20
N ILE A 63 6.34 0.87 9.00
CA ILE A 63 6.60 1.96 8.04
C ILE A 63 5.30 2.61 7.59
N ALA A 64 4.28 1.81 7.26
CA ALA A 64 2.98 2.34 6.83
C ALA A 64 2.34 3.20 7.92
N SER A 65 2.38 2.77 9.18
CA SER A 65 1.80 3.53 10.28
C SER A 65 2.58 4.82 10.57
N GLU A 66 3.90 4.79 10.47
CA GLU A 66 4.73 5.98 10.63
C GLU A 66 4.43 7.03 9.56
N ILE A 67 4.33 6.61 8.30
CA ILE A 67 4.00 7.50 7.19
C ILE A 67 2.58 8.04 7.35
N GLY A 68 1.64 7.18 7.76
CA GLY A 68 0.26 7.60 8.02
C GLY A 68 0.19 8.69 9.09
N LYS A 69 0.90 8.52 10.19
CA LYS A 69 0.97 9.54 11.26
C LYS A 69 1.55 10.86 10.77
N GLU A 70 2.62 10.79 9.98
CA GLU A 70 3.29 11.98 9.45
C GLU A 70 2.40 12.74 8.48
N ARG A 71 1.77 12.01 7.54
CA ARG A 71 0.98 12.62 6.47
C ARG A 71 -0.45 12.96 6.88
N CYS A 72 -0.98 12.28 7.88
CA CYS A 72 -2.38 12.40 8.32
C CYS A 72 -2.43 12.57 9.83
N PRO A 73 -2.02 13.73 10.37
CA PRO A 73 -1.99 13.92 11.83
C PRO A 73 -3.35 13.83 12.50
N GLY A 74 -4.44 13.99 11.77
CA GLY A 74 -5.81 13.83 12.29
C GLY A 74 -6.30 12.39 12.31
N GLY A 75 -5.54 11.46 11.76
CA GLY A 75 -5.90 10.04 11.69
C GLY A 75 -5.90 9.49 10.27
N PHE A 76 -5.82 8.18 10.15
CA PHE A 76 -5.75 7.49 8.86
C PHE A 76 -6.22 6.05 8.99
N ARG A 77 -6.43 5.38 7.87
CA ARG A 77 -6.73 3.96 7.82
C ARG A 77 -5.65 3.20 7.05
N LEU A 78 -5.36 1.99 7.55
CA LEU A 78 -4.55 1.02 6.82
C LEU A 78 -5.48 -0.13 6.44
N THR A 79 -5.58 -0.44 5.15
CA THR A 79 -6.48 -1.50 4.67
C THR A 79 -5.80 -2.37 3.63
N SER A 80 -6.15 -3.65 3.60
CA SER A 80 -5.81 -4.57 2.53
C SER A 80 -7.06 -5.33 2.12
N ASN A 81 -7.19 -5.58 0.82
CA ASN A 81 -8.31 -6.31 0.26
C ASN A 81 -7.86 -7.75 -0.07
N PHE A 82 -8.64 -8.73 0.35
CA PHE A 82 -8.37 -10.15 0.12
C PHE A 82 -9.49 -10.73 -0.74
N GLY A 83 -9.16 -11.07 -1.98
CA GLY A 83 -10.06 -11.80 -2.86
C GLY A 83 -11.07 -10.93 -3.60
N TYR A 84 -11.87 -11.61 -4.40
CA TYR A 84 -12.81 -10.97 -5.33
C TYR A 84 -13.88 -10.15 -4.62
N ASP A 85 -14.50 -10.69 -3.57
CA ASP A 85 -15.59 -10.00 -2.87
C ASP A 85 -15.12 -8.74 -2.15
N ALA A 86 -13.82 -8.62 -1.89
CA ALA A 86 -13.22 -7.43 -1.30
C ALA A 86 -12.61 -6.49 -2.35
N MET A 87 -12.85 -6.73 -3.63
CA MET A 87 -12.36 -5.91 -4.74
C MET A 87 -10.83 -5.88 -4.83
N GLN A 88 -10.16 -6.98 -4.50
CA GLN A 88 -8.71 -7.07 -4.69
C GLN A 88 -8.39 -7.04 -6.19
N SER A 89 -7.76 -5.96 -6.65
CA SER A 89 -7.44 -5.74 -8.06
C SER A 89 -6.04 -6.18 -8.45
N GLN A 90 -5.12 -6.26 -7.48
CA GLN A 90 -3.72 -6.62 -7.73
C GLN A 90 -3.35 -7.80 -6.84
N GLU A 91 -2.77 -8.83 -7.45
CA GLU A 91 -2.33 -10.03 -6.74
C GLU A 91 -1.13 -9.76 -5.83
N HIS A 92 -0.19 -8.94 -6.28
CA HIS A 92 0.97 -8.52 -5.48
C HIS A 92 0.49 -7.82 -4.21
N ALA A 93 0.88 -8.31 -3.05
CA ALA A 93 0.43 -7.82 -1.75
C ALA A 93 0.66 -6.31 -1.58
N HIS A 94 -0.32 -5.64 -1.02
CA HIS A 94 -0.21 -4.20 -0.76
C HIS A 94 -1.18 -3.77 0.35
N VAL A 95 -0.80 -2.70 1.05
CA VAL A 95 -1.60 -2.06 2.09
C VAL A 95 -1.89 -0.64 1.64
N HIS A 96 -3.17 -0.25 1.67
CA HIS A 96 -3.58 1.12 1.40
C HIS A 96 -3.38 1.97 2.65
N ILE A 97 -2.82 3.16 2.49
CA ILE A 97 -2.76 4.20 3.52
C ILE A 97 -3.70 5.31 3.07
N LEU A 98 -4.78 5.52 3.81
CA LEU A 98 -5.85 6.45 3.41
C LEU A 98 -6.04 7.51 4.49
N GLY A 99 -6.09 8.79 4.09
CA GLY A 99 -6.31 9.86 5.05
C GLY A 99 -6.28 11.24 4.42
N GLY A 100 -5.98 12.23 5.25
CA GLY A 100 -5.96 13.62 4.83
C GLY A 100 -7.33 14.29 4.89
N THR A 101 -8.35 13.59 5.32
CA THR A 101 -9.72 14.10 5.52
C THR A 101 -10.46 13.18 6.48
N PHE A 102 -11.63 13.60 6.95
CA PHE A 102 -12.50 12.74 7.74
C PHE A 102 -13.04 11.62 6.85
N LEU A 103 -12.68 10.38 7.16
CA LEU A 103 -13.03 9.22 6.31
C LEU A 103 -14.44 8.67 6.57
N GLY A 104 -15.07 9.10 7.68
CA GLY A 104 -16.43 8.69 7.99
C GLY A 104 -16.57 7.27 8.51
N HIS A 105 -17.81 6.84 8.62
CA HIS A 105 -18.14 5.48 9.04
C HIS A 105 -18.05 4.54 7.86
N TYR A 106 -17.05 3.69 7.89
CA TYR A 106 -17.03 2.52 7.00
C TYR A 106 -17.11 1.28 7.89
N VAL A 107 -16.14 1.11 8.74
CA VAL A 107 -16.22 0.25 9.93
C VAL A 107 -15.64 1.06 11.08
N GLY A 108 -16.39 1.21 12.13
CA GLY A 108 -16.04 2.09 13.23
C GLY A 108 -15.27 1.42 14.34
#